data_740903d5febddd20fb620938e9881dbe
#
_entry.id   740903d5febddd20fb620938e9881dbe
#
_cell.length_a   1.000
_cell.length_b   1.000
_cell.length_c   1.000
_cell.angle_alpha   90.00
_cell.angle_beta   90.00
_cell.angle_gamma   90.00
#
_symmetry.space_group_name_H-M   'P 1'
#
loop_
_entity.id
_entity.type
_entity.pdbx_description
1 polymer ?
#
loop_
_entity_poly.entity_id
_entity_poly.type
_entity_poly.pdbx_seq_one_letter_code
_entity_poly.pdbx_strand_id
1 'polypeptide(L)'
;MESQPHAQVLRLLHGPRTFSGAEEFSYNLQQLKRATLIGETTRGGANPGGMRQLTPHFSVFVPSGRAINPISKINWEGTGVTPDVKVAAADALVSAQKMALAKLAADERDPQKAQVLRARLAELSK
;
A
#
# COMPACT_ATOMS: atom_id res chain seq x y z
N MET A 1 -20.42 -18.38 -14.45
CA MET A 1 -19.43 -17.40 -13.96
C MET A 1 -19.36 -17.57 -12.46
N GLU A 2 -18.43 -18.43 -12.01
CA GLU A 2 -18.28 -18.76 -10.59
C GLU A 2 -17.91 -17.50 -9.82
N SER A 3 -18.70 -17.19 -8.80
CA SER A 3 -18.40 -16.17 -7.81
C SER A 3 -17.06 -16.54 -7.16
N GLN A 4 -16.01 -15.74 -7.38
CA GLN A 4 -14.75 -15.86 -6.67
C GLN A 4 -15.04 -15.83 -5.17
N PRO A 5 -14.79 -16.92 -4.43
CA PRO A 5 -15.02 -16.90 -3.00
C PRO A 5 -13.99 -15.98 -2.36
N HIS A 6 -14.49 -14.92 -1.72
CA HIS A 6 -13.72 -13.98 -0.90
C HIS A 6 -12.60 -13.25 -1.67
N ALA A 7 -12.96 -12.19 -2.37
CA ALA A 7 -11.97 -11.19 -2.78
C ALA A 7 -11.26 -10.72 -1.50
N GLN A 8 -10.06 -11.27 -1.25
CA GLN A 8 -9.23 -10.86 -0.12
C GLN A 8 -8.95 -9.38 -0.28
N VAL A 9 -9.48 -8.59 0.63
CA VAL A 9 -9.19 -7.16 0.68
C VAL A 9 -7.77 -7.02 1.22
N LEU A 10 -6.83 -6.85 0.32
CA LEU A 10 -5.45 -6.59 0.69
C LEU A 10 -5.35 -5.20 1.35
N ARG A 11 -4.56 -5.14 2.41
CA ARG A 11 -4.17 -3.89 3.05
C ARG A 11 -2.67 -3.77 2.98
N LEU A 12 -2.20 -2.75 2.27
CA LEU A 12 -0.77 -2.49 2.09
C LEU A 12 -0.36 -1.33 2.98
N LEU A 13 0.69 -1.56 3.76
CA LEU A 13 1.27 -0.57 4.66
C LEU A 13 2.48 0.04 3.98
N HIS A 14 2.51 1.36 3.89
CA HIS A 14 3.65 2.07 3.34
C HIS A 14 3.90 3.42 4.03
N GLY A 15 5.06 3.98 3.79
CA GLY A 15 5.48 5.23 4.39
C GLY A 15 6.53 5.96 3.55
N PRO A 16 7.12 7.06 4.06
CA PRO A 16 8.01 7.93 3.30
C PRO A 16 9.29 7.25 2.79
N ARG A 17 9.65 6.09 3.35
CA ARG A 17 10.80 5.29 2.92
C ARG A 17 10.47 4.22 1.88
N THR A 18 9.19 3.97 1.62
CA THR A 18 8.75 3.06 0.55
C THR A 18 9.17 3.66 -0.79
N PHE A 19 9.82 2.85 -1.65
CA PHE A 19 10.46 3.34 -2.86
C PHE A 19 10.44 2.33 -4.01
N SER A 20 10.47 2.82 -5.26
CA SER A 20 10.68 2.03 -6.49
C SER A 20 9.69 0.87 -6.65
N GLY A 21 10.15 -0.37 -6.79
CA GLY A 21 9.30 -1.54 -7.00
C GLY A 21 8.21 -1.77 -5.94
N ALA A 22 8.46 -1.35 -4.69
CA ALA A 22 7.42 -1.38 -3.65
C ALA A 22 6.31 -0.35 -3.91
N GLU A 23 6.67 0.81 -4.47
CA GLU A 23 5.70 1.82 -4.90
C GLU A 23 4.91 1.33 -6.12
N GLU A 24 5.59 0.70 -7.09
CA GLU A 24 4.95 0.12 -8.27
C GLU A 24 3.89 -0.92 -7.88
N PHE A 25 4.24 -1.84 -6.99
CA PHE A 25 3.31 -2.85 -6.47
C PHE A 25 2.09 -2.21 -5.81
N SER A 26 2.32 -1.24 -4.93
CA SER A 26 1.25 -0.51 -4.23
C SER A 26 0.36 0.25 -5.21
N TYR A 27 0.97 1.02 -6.11
CA TYR A 27 0.27 1.84 -7.09
C TYR A 27 -0.59 0.98 -8.03
N ASN A 28 -0.03 -0.11 -8.55
CA ASN A 28 -0.76 -1.01 -9.44
C ASN A 28 -1.99 -1.64 -8.75
N LEU A 29 -1.85 -2.11 -7.51
CA LEU A 29 -2.98 -2.68 -6.79
C LEU A 29 -4.03 -1.65 -6.40
N GLN A 30 -3.62 -0.41 -6.12
CA GLN A 30 -4.54 0.70 -5.88
C GLN A 30 -5.36 1.03 -7.14
N GLN A 31 -4.70 1.19 -8.30
CA GLN A 31 -5.37 1.47 -9.56
C GLN A 31 -6.32 0.34 -10.00
N LEU A 32 -5.96 -0.91 -9.70
CA LEU A 32 -6.80 -2.09 -9.92
C LEU A 32 -7.91 -2.25 -8.86
N LYS A 33 -7.96 -1.38 -7.84
CA LYS A 33 -8.90 -1.48 -6.69
C LYS A 33 -8.82 -2.85 -5.98
N ARG A 34 -7.61 -3.43 -5.95
CA ARG A 34 -7.32 -4.73 -5.33
C ARG A 34 -6.74 -4.62 -3.92
N ALA A 35 -6.30 -3.43 -3.53
CA ALA A 35 -5.76 -3.16 -2.20
C ALA A 35 -6.22 -1.80 -1.67
N THR A 36 -6.30 -1.69 -0.35
CA THR A 36 -6.38 -0.42 0.37
C THR A 36 -5.00 -0.06 0.90
N LEU A 37 -4.49 1.09 0.54
CA LEU A 37 -3.19 1.60 0.96
C LEU A 37 -3.33 2.42 2.25
N ILE A 38 -2.53 2.10 3.27
CA ILE A 38 -2.62 2.70 4.61
C ILE A 38 -1.24 3.21 5.02
N GLY A 39 -1.16 4.44 5.46
CA GLY A 39 0.10 5.04 5.94
C GLY A 39 0.32 6.46 5.46
N GLU A 40 1.55 6.76 5.03
CA GLU A 40 1.97 8.06 4.51
C GLU A 40 2.37 7.95 3.05
N THR A 41 2.34 9.08 2.34
CA THR A 41 2.80 9.15 0.94
C THR A 41 4.23 8.64 0.82
N THR A 42 4.50 7.87 -0.21
CA THR A 42 5.80 7.24 -0.47
C THR A 42 6.81 8.22 -1.08
N ARG A 43 8.03 7.77 -1.33
CA ARG A 43 9.14 8.65 -1.71
C ARG A 43 9.04 9.22 -3.13
N GLY A 44 8.51 8.47 -4.08
CA GLY A 44 8.31 8.97 -5.44
C GLY A 44 9.45 8.66 -6.41
N GLY A 45 9.82 7.40 -6.57
CA GLY A 45 10.79 6.94 -7.56
C GLY A 45 10.20 5.92 -8.51
N ALA A 46 9.79 6.35 -9.69
CA ALA A 46 9.12 5.50 -10.69
C ALA A 46 9.96 5.18 -11.92
N ASN A 47 10.92 6.05 -12.25
CA ASN A 47 11.64 5.90 -13.50
C ASN A 47 12.86 4.99 -13.32
N PRO A 48 12.92 3.81 -13.99
CA PRO A 48 14.06 2.91 -13.91
C PRO A 48 15.30 3.53 -14.55
N GLY A 49 16.45 3.18 -14.03
CA GLY A 49 17.74 3.68 -14.54
C GLY A 49 18.92 2.95 -13.92
N GLY A 50 20.10 3.53 -14.09
CA GLY A 50 21.32 2.97 -13.56
C GLY A 50 22.37 4.03 -13.25
N MET A 51 23.35 3.63 -12.41
CA MET A 51 24.51 4.47 -12.16
C MET A 51 25.44 4.51 -13.37
N ARG A 52 25.88 5.71 -13.73
CA ARG A 52 26.91 5.95 -14.74
C ARG A 52 28.10 6.60 -14.06
N GLN A 53 29.25 5.99 -14.17
CA GLN A 53 30.50 6.55 -13.66
C GLN A 53 30.96 7.66 -14.61
N LEU A 54 31.18 8.84 -14.07
CA LEU A 54 31.68 10.01 -14.82
C LEU A 54 33.18 10.16 -14.66
N THR A 55 33.68 9.93 -13.45
CA THR A 55 35.11 9.97 -13.11
C THR A 55 35.42 8.89 -12.11
N PRO A 56 36.70 8.65 -11.71
CA PRO A 56 37.02 7.70 -10.66
C PRO A 56 36.31 7.95 -9.31
N HIS A 57 35.84 9.20 -9.08
CA HIS A 57 35.27 9.62 -7.81
C HIS A 57 33.78 9.99 -7.86
N PHE A 58 33.19 10.10 -9.08
CA PHE A 58 31.80 10.55 -9.25
C PHE A 58 31.00 9.64 -10.13
N SER A 59 29.80 9.31 -9.69
CA SER A 59 28.81 8.62 -10.48
C SER A 59 27.47 9.36 -10.40
N VAL A 60 26.68 9.24 -11.46
CA VAL A 60 25.34 9.82 -11.55
C VAL A 60 24.33 8.75 -11.86
N PHE A 61 23.14 8.82 -11.26
CA PHE A 61 22.02 8.00 -11.66
C PHE A 61 21.36 8.61 -12.89
N VAL A 62 21.24 7.82 -13.96
CA VAL A 62 20.61 8.24 -15.22
C VAL A 62 19.37 7.39 -15.46
N PRO A 63 18.17 7.97 -15.43
CA PRO A 63 16.95 7.27 -15.85
C PRO A 63 17.07 6.83 -17.31
N SER A 64 16.71 5.60 -17.59
CA SER A 64 16.71 5.02 -18.94
C SER A 64 15.33 4.56 -19.42
N GLY A 65 14.32 4.72 -18.57
CA GLY A 65 12.95 4.37 -18.86
C GLY A 65 11.96 5.20 -18.04
N ARG A 66 10.68 5.02 -18.35
CA ARG A 66 9.57 5.63 -17.63
C ARG A 66 8.49 4.59 -17.40
N ALA A 67 8.14 4.32 -16.15
CA ALA A 67 6.98 3.53 -15.83
C ALA A 67 5.71 4.31 -16.19
N ILE A 68 4.72 3.64 -16.79
CA ILE A 68 3.41 4.23 -17.09
C ILE A 68 2.35 3.22 -16.71
N ASN A 69 1.52 3.55 -15.71
CA ASN A 69 0.41 2.68 -15.34
C ASN A 69 -0.66 2.70 -16.45
N PRO A 70 -1.13 1.53 -16.92
CA PRO A 70 -2.06 1.46 -18.06
C PRO A 70 -3.47 2.01 -17.75
N ILE A 71 -3.83 2.16 -16.48
CA ILE A 71 -5.14 2.69 -16.04
C ILE A 71 -5.07 4.21 -15.88
N SER A 72 -4.15 4.71 -15.04
CA SER A 72 -4.04 6.15 -14.76
C SER A 72 -3.30 6.94 -15.85
N LYS A 73 -2.54 6.25 -16.74
CA LYS A 73 -1.70 6.83 -17.82
C LYS A 73 -0.55 7.71 -17.30
N ILE A 74 -0.29 7.69 -16.00
CA ILE A 74 0.78 8.40 -15.31
C ILE A 74 1.58 7.45 -14.42
N ASN A 75 2.52 7.98 -13.66
CA ASN A 75 3.26 7.27 -12.62
C ASN A 75 3.39 8.14 -11.36
N TRP A 76 4.18 7.67 -10.40
CA TRP A 76 4.39 8.29 -9.08
C TRP A 76 5.74 9.02 -8.96
N GLU A 77 6.45 9.25 -10.08
CA GLU A 77 7.74 9.97 -10.05
C GLU A 77 7.61 11.35 -9.43
N GLY A 78 8.44 11.65 -8.43
CA GLY A 78 8.48 12.93 -7.73
C GLY A 78 7.30 13.23 -6.80
N THR A 79 6.20 12.48 -6.90
CA THR A 79 4.98 12.73 -6.12
C THR A 79 4.73 11.67 -5.04
N GLY A 80 5.24 10.47 -5.25
CA GLY A 80 4.94 9.30 -4.43
C GLY A 80 3.53 8.74 -4.66
N VAL A 81 3.28 7.61 -4.01
CA VAL A 81 1.96 6.96 -3.97
C VAL A 81 1.23 7.44 -2.73
N THR A 82 0.10 8.10 -2.95
CA THR A 82 -0.74 8.60 -1.85
C THR A 82 -1.58 7.47 -1.28
N PRO A 83 -1.62 7.28 0.06
CA PRO A 83 -2.46 6.26 0.67
C PRO A 83 -3.95 6.60 0.58
N ASP A 84 -4.80 5.56 0.58
CA ASP A 84 -6.26 5.70 0.70
C ASP A 84 -6.66 6.09 2.13
N VAL A 85 -5.92 5.59 3.12
CA VAL A 85 -6.08 5.91 4.54
C VAL A 85 -4.79 6.56 5.06
N LYS A 86 -4.84 7.86 5.28
CA LYS A 86 -3.71 8.65 5.78
C LYS A 86 -3.58 8.52 7.29
N VAL A 87 -2.52 7.90 7.73
CA VAL A 87 -2.11 7.79 9.15
C VAL A 87 -0.58 7.83 9.21
N ALA A 88 -0.02 8.14 10.36
CA ALA A 88 1.42 8.02 10.55
C ALA A 88 1.89 6.57 10.26
N ALA A 89 3.05 6.41 9.65
CA ALA A 89 3.57 5.09 9.30
C ALA A 89 3.68 4.15 10.51
N ALA A 90 3.97 4.70 11.70
CA ALA A 90 3.99 3.95 12.95
C ALA A 90 2.62 3.37 13.34
N ASP A 91 1.53 4.02 12.95
CA ASP A 91 0.15 3.64 13.29
C ASP A 91 -0.51 2.80 12.20
N ALA A 92 0.12 2.66 11.05
CA ALA A 92 -0.47 2.01 9.88
C ALA A 92 -0.87 0.56 10.15
N LEU A 93 -0.06 -0.20 10.90
CA LEU A 93 -0.35 -1.59 11.24
C LEU A 93 -1.59 -1.70 12.13
N VAL A 94 -1.66 -0.90 13.18
CA VAL A 94 -2.81 -0.92 14.11
C VAL A 94 -4.08 -0.48 13.38
N SER A 95 -3.99 0.54 12.53
CA SER A 95 -5.09 1.00 11.69
C SER A 95 -5.59 -0.11 10.75
N ALA A 96 -4.69 -0.81 10.06
CA ALA A 96 -5.03 -1.94 9.20
C ALA A 96 -5.69 -3.09 9.97
N GLN A 97 -5.18 -3.42 11.18
CA GLN A 97 -5.76 -4.44 12.04
C GLN A 97 -7.18 -4.07 12.49
N LYS A 98 -7.41 -2.83 12.90
CA LYS A 98 -8.75 -2.34 13.27
C LYS A 98 -9.73 -2.48 12.10
N MET A 99 -9.34 -2.05 10.91
CA MET A 99 -10.17 -2.17 9.72
C MET A 99 -10.46 -3.63 9.36
N ALA A 100 -9.48 -4.54 9.52
CA ALA A 100 -9.66 -5.96 9.27
C ALA A 100 -10.63 -6.58 10.28
N LEU A 101 -10.43 -6.32 11.56
CA LEU A 101 -11.29 -6.84 12.63
C LEU A 101 -12.72 -6.33 12.53
N ALA A 102 -12.91 -5.05 12.21
CA ALA A 102 -14.24 -4.47 12.01
C ALA A 102 -14.98 -5.17 10.86
N LYS A 103 -14.30 -5.39 9.72
CA LYS A 103 -14.89 -6.11 8.60
C LYS A 103 -15.20 -7.56 8.94
N LEU A 104 -14.25 -8.29 9.53
CA LEU A 104 -14.45 -9.69 9.91
C LEU A 104 -15.60 -9.83 10.93
N ALA A 105 -15.70 -8.93 11.91
CA ALA A 105 -16.77 -8.96 12.90
C ALA A 105 -18.16 -8.63 12.30
N ALA A 106 -18.19 -7.84 11.22
CA ALA A 106 -19.43 -7.53 10.51
C ALA A 106 -19.90 -8.69 9.62
N ASP A 107 -18.95 -9.42 9.02
CA ASP A 107 -19.22 -10.51 8.09
C ASP A 107 -19.43 -11.87 8.82
N GLU A 108 -19.02 -11.98 10.10
CA GLU A 108 -19.09 -13.22 10.87
C GLU A 108 -20.54 -13.55 11.27
N ARG A 109 -20.96 -14.76 10.95
CA ARG A 109 -22.33 -15.26 11.24
C ARG A 109 -22.45 -15.93 12.61
N ASP A 110 -21.35 -16.44 13.16
CA ASP A 110 -21.31 -17.02 14.49
C ASP A 110 -21.25 -15.89 15.55
N PRO A 111 -22.27 -15.77 16.42
CA PRO A 111 -22.31 -14.69 17.42
C PRO A 111 -21.14 -14.70 18.40
N GLN A 112 -20.64 -15.89 18.77
CA GLN A 112 -19.52 -16.02 19.71
C GLN A 112 -18.21 -15.53 19.07
N LYS A 113 -17.95 -15.94 17.83
CA LYS A 113 -16.79 -15.49 17.07
C LYS A 113 -16.85 -13.99 16.79
N ALA A 114 -18.00 -13.47 16.40
CA ALA A 114 -18.21 -12.04 16.22
C ALA A 114 -17.91 -11.24 17.48
N GLN A 115 -18.30 -11.74 18.66
CA GLN A 115 -18.01 -11.13 19.95
C GLN A 115 -16.51 -11.09 20.25
N VAL A 116 -15.78 -12.18 19.99
CA VAL A 116 -14.31 -12.23 20.17
C VAL A 116 -13.62 -11.20 19.28
N LEU A 117 -14.02 -11.09 18.01
CA LEU A 117 -13.47 -10.11 17.08
C LEU A 117 -13.72 -8.67 17.53
N ARG A 118 -14.94 -8.37 18.02
CA ARG A 118 -15.27 -7.04 18.57
C ARG A 118 -14.49 -6.72 19.86
N ALA A 119 -14.30 -7.70 20.73
CA ALA A 119 -13.48 -7.52 21.94
C ALA A 119 -12.04 -7.17 21.56
N ARG A 120 -11.46 -7.89 20.58
CA ARG A 120 -10.11 -7.59 20.10
C ARG A 120 -9.99 -6.21 19.45
N LEU A 121 -11.01 -5.80 18.70
CA LEU A 121 -11.08 -4.45 18.13
C LEU A 121 -11.10 -3.37 19.21
N ALA A 122 -11.87 -3.59 20.28
CA ALA A 122 -11.95 -2.67 21.41
C ALA A 122 -10.61 -2.53 22.16
N GLU A 123 -9.86 -3.62 22.33
CA GLU A 123 -8.51 -3.60 22.92
C GLU A 123 -7.52 -2.73 22.12
N LEU A 124 -7.54 -2.85 20.79
CA LEU A 124 -6.67 -2.04 19.92
C LEU A 124 -7.06 -0.55 19.87
N SER A 125 -8.21 -0.19 20.42
CA SER A 125 -8.75 1.17 20.36
C SER A 125 -8.54 1.96 21.67
N LYS A 126 -7.90 1.33 22.66
CA LYS A 126 -7.43 1.96 23.91
C LYS A 126 -6.05 2.57 23.73
#